data_f772151df99d7dfb6a9e8a7d1cc8ec21
#
_entry.id   f772151df99d7dfb6a9e8a7d1cc8ec21
#
_cell.length_a   1.000
_cell.length_b   1.000
_cell.length_c   1.000
_cell.angle_alpha   90.00
_cell.angle_beta   90.00
_cell.angle_gamma   90.00
#
_symmetry.space_group_name_H-M   'P 1'
#
loop_
_entity.id
_entity.type
_entity.pdbx_description
1 polymer ?
#
loop_
_entity_poly.entity_id
_entity_poly.type
_entity_poly.pdbx_seq_one_letter_code
_entity_poly.pdbx_strand_id
1 'polypeptide(L)'
;MRTIFFNVNGRVPSKQNIMAVKIRLSRRGRKKLAIYDIVVADARSPRDGKIIEKIGNYNPNSNPATINLDLDKALEWVMKGAQPSETARAILSYKGVMMKKHLQVGVLKGALKQEDADKKLEAWLKEKEAKITKKIDSVSETQEKEKKKKIEEEKAYNKKREEDLKKKLEEAAKAEEAKEEAPAAEEAKEEAPAAEE
;
A
#
# COMPACT_ATOMS: atom_id res chain seq x y z
N MET A 1 -8.91 -44.95 30.62
CA MET A 1 -8.19 -45.87 29.73
C MET A 1 -8.71 -45.75 28.29
N ARG A 2 -7.94 -45.21 27.37
CA ARG A 2 -8.32 -45.12 25.98
C ARG A 2 -7.80 -46.37 25.26
N THR A 3 -8.70 -47.28 24.94
CA THR A 3 -8.42 -48.48 24.15
C THR A 3 -8.09 -48.09 22.70
N ILE A 4 -6.86 -48.28 22.28
CA ILE A 4 -6.42 -48.11 20.89
C ILE A 4 -6.73 -49.45 20.22
N PHE A 5 -7.74 -49.45 19.34
CA PHE A 5 -8.02 -50.59 18.46
C PHE A 5 -6.96 -50.63 17.38
N PHE A 6 -6.03 -51.58 17.45
CA PHE A 6 -5.14 -51.91 16.35
C PHE A 6 -5.91 -52.72 15.32
N ASN A 7 -5.95 -52.27 14.10
CA ASN A 7 -6.50 -53.03 12.98
C ASN A 7 -5.49 -54.10 12.56
N VAL A 8 -6.00 -55.32 12.23
CA VAL A 8 -5.26 -56.56 12.01
C VAL A 8 -4.18 -56.49 10.91
N ASN A 9 -4.09 -55.41 10.14
CA ASN A 9 -3.14 -55.22 9.04
C ASN A 9 -1.97 -54.27 9.31
N GLY A 10 -1.69 -53.91 10.57
CA GLY A 10 -0.49 -53.12 10.92
C GLY A 10 -0.34 -51.74 10.20
N ARG A 11 -1.32 -51.30 9.41
CA ARG A 11 -1.36 -49.96 8.84
C ARG A 11 -1.92 -49.01 9.88
N VAL A 12 -1.04 -48.17 10.41
CA VAL A 12 -1.47 -46.94 11.09
C VAL A 12 -2.46 -46.26 10.14
N PRO A 13 -3.69 -45.91 10.59
CA PRO A 13 -4.62 -45.18 9.74
C PRO A 13 -3.90 -43.93 9.27
N SER A 14 -3.67 -43.83 7.97
CA SER A 14 -3.16 -42.61 7.35
C SER A 14 -3.97 -41.47 7.90
N LYS A 15 -3.30 -40.42 8.42
CA LYS A 15 -3.90 -39.21 8.98
C LYS A 15 -5.20 -38.94 8.25
N GLN A 16 -6.33 -39.18 8.94
CA GLN A 16 -7.64 -38.84 8.38
C GLN A 16 -7.50 -37.45 7.84
N ASN A 17 -7.82 -37.30 6.56
CA ASN A 17 -7.75 -36.01 5.87
C ASN A 17 -8.74 -35.06 6.56
N ILE A 18 -8.32 -34.55 7.72
CA ILE A 18 -9.04 -33.52 8.41
C ILE A 18 -9.06 -32.34 7.45
N MET A 19 -10.22 -32.03 6.92
CA MET A 19 -10.44 -30.88 6.04
C MET A 19 -10.02 -29.64 6.82
N ALA A 20 -8.76 -29.24 6.67
CA ALA A 20 -8.23 -28.08 7.37
C ALA A 20 -8.79 -26.83 6.72
N VAL A 21 -9.64 -26.11 7.46
CA VAL A 21 -10.11 -24.80 7.07
C VAL A 21 -8.99 -23.80 7.31
N LYS A 22 -8.71 -22.97 6.29
CA LYS A 22 -7.69 -21.93 6.37
C LYS A 22 -8.28 -20.55 6.16
N ILE A 23 -7.75 -19.57 6.90
CA ILE A 23 -7.98 -18.15 6.63
C ILE A 23 -6.82 -17.68 5.76
N ARG A 24 -7.12 -17.19 4.56
CA ARG A 24 -6.12 -16.79 3.58
C ARG A 24 -6.57 -15.59 2.76
N LEU A 25 -5.66 -15.06 1.97
CA LEU A 25 -5.90 -13.97 1.04
C LEU A 25 -6.25 -14.52 -0.34
N SER A 26 -7.40 -14.11 -0.88
CA SER A 26 -7.79 -14.32 -2.27
C SER A 26 -7.51 -13.03 -3.04
N ARG A 27 -6.84 -13.13 -4.19
CA ARG A 27 -6.46 -11.95 -4.97
C ARG A 27 -7.62 -11.45 -5.80
N ARG A 28 -7.84 -10.13 -5.75
CA ARG A 28 -8.79 -9.38 -6.55
C ARG A 28 -8.11 -8.15 -7.18
N GLY A 29 -8.88 -7.28 -7.81
CA GLY A 29 -8.38 -6.09 -8.48
C GLY A 29 -7.78 -6.38 -9.85
N ARG A 30 -7.14 -5.35 -10.42
CA ARG A 30 -6.57 -5.40 -11.77
C ARG A 30 -5.06 -5.64 -11.77
N LYS A 31 -4.45 -5.76 -12.95
CA LYS A 31 -3.00 -5.84 -13.13
C LYS A 31 -2.32 -4.62 -12.50
N LYS A 32 -1.26 -4.83 -11.72
CA LYS A 32 -0.50 -3.81 -10.96
C LYS A 32 -1.23 -3.15 -9.78
N LEU A 33 -2.55 -3.31 -9.62
CA LEU A 33 -3.34 -2.79 -8.49
C LEU A 33 -4.09 -3.94 -7.82
N ALA A 34 -3.37 -4.77 -7.07
CA ALA A 34 -3.95 -5.91 -6.37
C ALA A 34 -4.68 -5.46 -5.10
N ILE A 35 -5.90 -5.96 -4.92
CA ILE A 35 -6.68 -5.89 -3.69
C ILE A 35 -6.90 -7.33 -3.25
N TYR A 36 -6.94 -7.57 -1.96
CA TYR A 36 -7.09 -8.91 -1.43
C TYR A 36 -8.35 -9.01 -0.57
N ASP A 37 -9.10 -10.08 -0.79
CA ASP A 37 -10.17 -10.49 0.11
C ASP A 37 -9.60 -11.43 1.17
N ILE A 38 -9.93 -11.19 2.44
CA ILE A 38 -9.62 -12.07 3.55
C ILE A 38 -10.76 -13.09 3.62
N VAL A 39 -10.45 -14.34 3.32
CA VAL A 39 -11.46 -15.39 3.15
C VAL A 39 -11.15 -16.63 3.96
N VAL A 40 -12.21 -17.32 4.34
CA VAL A 40 -12.18 -18.67 4.90
C VAL A 40 -12.39 -19.65 3.76
N ALA A 41 -11.50 -20.58 3.59
CA ALA A 41 -11.59 -21.59 2.53
C ALA A 41 -10.97 -22.92 2.97
N ASP A 42 -11.35 -23.99 2.26
CA ASP A 42 -10.68 -25.28 2.41
C ASP A 42 -9.21 -25.18 1.97
N ALA A 43 -8.34 -25.85 2.70
CA ALA A 43 -6.90 -25.92 2.40
C ALA A 43 -6.58 -26.41 1.00
N ARG A 44 -7.44 -27.27 0.42
CA ARG A 44 -7.28 -27.88 -0.88
C ARG A 44 -7.76 -27.03 -2.05
N SER A 45 -8.66 -26.03 -1.78
CA SER A 45 -9.18 -25.20 -2.86
C SER A 45 -8.10 -24.25 -3.39
N PRO A 46 -8.10 -23.92 -4.70
CA PRO A 46 -7.17 -22.96 -5.27
C PRO A 46 -7.34 -21.57 -4.63
N ARG A 47 -6.31 -20.71 -4.77
CA ARG A 47 -6.26 -19.41 -4.10
C ARG A 47 -7.51 -18.56 -4.31
N ASP A 48 -7.99 -18.46 -5.54
CA ASP A 48 -9.12 -17.62 -5.95
C ASP A 48 -10.37 -18.46 -6.26
N GLY A 49 -10.41 -19.72 -5.80
CA GLY A 49 -11.49 -20.66 -6.01
C GLY A 49 -12.63 -20.54 -5.00
N LYS A 50 -13.29 -21.68 -4.70
CA LYS A 50 -14.42 -21.73 -3.79
C LYS A 50 -14.03 -21.26 -2.39
N ILE A 51 -14.76 -20.28 -1.88
CA ILE A 51 -14.64 -19.76 -0.53
C ILE A 51 -15.85 -20.21 0.31
N ILE A 52 -15.65 -20.37 1.60
CA ILE A 52 -16.71 -20.66 2.57
C ILE A 52 -17.35 -19.35 2.99
N GLU A 53 -16.53 -18.40 3.42
CA GLU A 53 -16.99 -17.08 3.87
C GLU A 53 -15.91 -16.01 3.59
N LYS A 54 -16.36 -14.80 3.30
CA LYS A 54 -15.51 -13.60 3.22
C LYS A 54 -15.60 -12.84 4.54
N ILE A 55 -14.45 -12.61 5.18
CA ILE A 55 -14.33 -11.92 6.47
C ILE A 55 -14.01 -10.44 6.30
N GLY A 56 -13.33 -10.07 5.20
CA GLY A 56 -12.91 -8.69 5.01
C GLY A 56 -12.12 -8.44 3.76
N ASN A 57 -11.56 -7.22 3.68
CA ASN A 57 -10.73 -6.74 2.57
C ASN A 57 -9.40 -6.20 3.09
N TYR A 58 -8.36 -6.39 2.30
CA TYR A 58 -7.04 -5.84 2.51
C TYR A 58 -6.56 -5.11 1.26
N ASN A 59 -6.27 -3.82 1.37
CA ASN A 59 -5.70 -3.00 0.31
C ASN A 59 -4.28 -2.57 0.69
N PRO A 60 -3.25 -3.13 0.05
CA PRO A 60 -1.85 -2.76 0.30
C PRO A 60 -1.42 -1.48 -0.43
N ASN A 61 -2.23 -0.96 -1.38
CA ASN A 61 -1.82 0.16 -2.23
C ASN A 61 -1.86 1.52 -1.53
N SER A 62 -2.49 1.60 -0.34
CA SER A 62 -2.51 2.79 0.51
C SER A 62 -1.39 2.75 1.56
N ASN A 63 -0.89 3.90 1.98
CA ASN A 63 0.05 4.00 3.08
C ASN A 63 -0.51 4.93 4.17
N PRO A 64 -0.87 4.40 5.34
CA PRO A 64 -0.86 2.97 5.73
C PRO A 64 -1.88 2.11 4.97
N ALA A 65 -1.62 0.80 4.89
CA ALA A 65 -2.50 -0.16 4.23
C ALA A 65 -3.90 -0.19 4.86
N THR A 66 -4.94 -0.18 4.02
CA THR A 66 -6.33 -0.21 4.50
C THR A 66 -6.77 -1.65 4.75
N ILE A 67 -7.26 -1.91 5.96
CA ILE A 67 -7.76 -3.22 6.37
C ILE A 67 -9.18 -3.05 6.91
N ASN A 68 -10.16 -3.57 6.18
CA ASN A 68 -11.54 -3.69 6.62
C ASN A 68 -11.78 -5.15 7.00
N LEU A 69 -12.01 -5.41 8.27
CA LEU A 69 -12.14 -6.76 8.82
C LEU A 69 -13.32 -6.81 9.79
N ASP A 70 -14.16 -7.83 9.62
CA ASP A 70 -15.18 -8.21 10.58
C ASP A 70 -14.52 -9.01 11.72
N LEU A 71 -14.33 -8.34 12.87
CA LEU A 71 -13.58 -8.87 14.00
C LEU A 71 -14.26 -10.08 14.64
N ASP A 72 -15.59 -10.07 14.70
CA ASP A 72 -16.35 -11.11 15.39
C ASP A 72 -16.36 -12.40 14.57
N LYS A 73 -16.61 -12.31 13.26
CA LYS A 73 -16.51 -13.46 12.35
C LYS A 73 -15.09 -14.02 12.29
N ALA A 74 -14.08 -13.15 12.24
CA ALA A 74 -12.69 -13.59 12.26
C ALA A 74 -12.36 -14.37 13.52
N LEU A 75 -12.81 -13.88 14.69
CA LEU A 75 -12.61 -14.52 15.96
C LEU A 75 -13.31 -15.89 16.04
N GLU A 76 -14.57 -15.94 15.61
CA GLU A 76 -15.36 -17.17 15.58
C GLU A 76 -14.66 -18.28 14.80
N TRP A 77 -14.21 -17.98 13.57
CA TRP A 77 -13.49 -18.94 12.76
C TRP A 77 -12.16 -19.40 13.37
N VAL A 78 -11.42 -18.45 13.96
CA VAL A 78 -10.16 -18.79 14.65
C VAL A 78 -10.39 -19.64 15.89
N MET A 79 -11.50 -19.41 16.62
CA MET A 79 -11.91 -20.24 17.77
C MET A 79 -12.39 -21.63 17.33
N LYS A 80 -13.09 -21.74 16.22
CA LYS A 80 -13.48 -23.02 15.57
C LYS A 80 -12.28 -23.83 15.06
N GLY A 81 -11.08 -23.23 15.04
CA GLY A 81 -9.85 -23.91 14.67
C GLY A 81 -9.37 -23.65 13.24
N ALA A 82 -9.92 -22.67 12.54
CA ALA A 82 -9.40 -22.24 11.25
C ALA A 82 -7.96 -21.74 11.38
N GLN A 83 -7.06 -22.24 10.51
CA GLN A 83 -5.64 -21.91 10.54
C GLN A 83 -5.36 -20.71 9.62
N PRO A 84 -4.95 -19.54 10.16
CA PRO A 84 -4.55 -18.42 9.32
C PRO A 84 -3.20 -18.70 8.64
N SER A 85 -3.07 -18.30 7.36
CA SER A 85 -1.77 -18.21 6.69
C SER A 85 -0.92 -17.13 7.37
N GLU A 86 0.40 -17.11 7.15
CA GLU A 86 1.31 -16.16 7.80
C GLU A 86 0.87 -14.71 7.60
N THR A 87 0.60 -14.31 6.36
CA THR A 87 0.13 -12.95 6.04
C THR A 87 -1.23 -12.65 6.68
N ALA A 88 -2.18 -13.58 6.62
CA ALA A 88 -3.48 -13.40 7.27
C ALA A 88 -3.32 -13.29 8.79
N ARG A 89 -2.43 -14.06 9.41
CA ARG A 89 -2.13 -13.99 10.84
C ARG A 89 -1.56 -12.62 11.24
N ALA A 90 -0.67 -12.06 10.41
CA ALA A 90 -0.14 -10.71 10.63
C ALA A 90 -1.26 -9.65 10.58
N ILE A 91 -2.17 -9.73 9.60
CA ILE A 91 -3.32 -8.83 9.48
C ILE A 91 -4.28 -8.97 10.67
N LEU A 92 -4.62 -10.21 11.07
CA LEU A 92 -5.47 -10.49 12.22
C LEU A 92 -4.84 -10.00 13.53
N SER A 93 -3.52 -10.15 13.67
CA SER A 93 -2.77 -9.63 14.81
C SER A 93 -2.76 -8.09 14.83
N TYR A 94 -2.61 -7.46 13.68
CA TYR A 94 -2.65 -6.00 13.56
C TYR A 94 -4.00 -5.41 14.00
N LYS A 95 -5.10 -6.07 13.67
CA LYS A 95 -6.47 -5.69 14.07
C LYS A 95 -6.87 -6.19 15.47
N GLY A 96 -6.02 -6.95 16.18
CA GLY A 96 -6.27 -7.38 17.54
C GLY A 96 -7.05 -8.69 17.71
N VAL A 97 -7.44 -9.37 16.62
CA VAL A 97 -8.18 -10.64 16.68
C VAL A 97 -7.40 -11.71 17.44
N MET A 98 -6.09 -11.79 17.22
CA MET A 98 -5.24 -12.77 17.90
C MET A 98 -5.11 -12.48 19.39
N MET A 99 -5.10 -11.21 19.81
CA MET A 99 -5.13 -10.81 21.21
C MET A 99 -6.48 -11.14 21.86
N LYS A 100 -7.59 -10.81 21.18
CA LYS A 100 -8.95 -11.17 21.64
C LYS A 100 -9.10 -12.67 21.80
N LYS A 101 -8.59 -13.48 20.84
CA LYS A 101 -8.54 -14.95 20.99
C LYS A 101 -7.78 -15.39 22.25
N HIS A 102 -6.58 -14.84 22.46
CA HIS A 102 -5.74 -15.21 23.62
C HIS A 102 -6.45 -14.94 24.94
N LEU A 103 -7.07 -13.77 25.07
CA LEU A 103 -7.82 -13.39 26.26
C LEU A 103 -9.05 -14.29 26.49
N GLN A 104 -9.80 -14.60 25.43
CA GLN A 104 -10.95 -15.50 25.53
C GLN A 104 -10.56 -16.93 25.91
N VAL A 105 -9.47 -17.44 25.35
CA VAL A 105 -8.93 -18.74 25.78
C VAL A 105 -8.50 -18.72 27.26
N GLY A 106 -7.97 -17.60 27.74
CA GLY A 106 -7.64 -17.38 29.15
C GLY A 106 -8.89 -17.41 30.04
N VAL A 107 -9.99 -16.81 29.61
CA VAL A 107 -11.28 -16.85 30.31
C VAL A 107 -11.85 -18.26 30.32
N LEU A 108 -11.84 -18.96 29.16
CA LEU A 108 -12.32 -20.35 29.07
C LEU A 108 -11.53 -21.32 29.98
N LYS A 109 -10.25 -21.05 30.20
CA LYS A 109 -9.39 -21.83 31.12
C LYS A 109 -9.53 -21.41 32.59
N GLY A 110 -10.34 -20.39 32.90
CA GLY A 110 -10.52 -19.87 34.25
C GLY A 110 -9.36 -19.04 34.80
N ALA A 111 -8.38 -18.67 33.96
CA ALA A 111 -7.21 -17.88 34.35
C ALA A 111 -7.49 -16.37 34.45
N LEU A 112 -8.53 -15.88 33.80
CA LEU A 112 -8.91 -14.46 33.72
C LEU A 112 -10.43 -14.33 33.89
N LYS A 113 -10.86 -13.23 34.49
CA LYS A 113 -12.27 -12.82 34.48
C LYS A 113 -12.56 -12.10 33.13
N GLN A 114 -13.83 -12.16 32.70
CA GLN A 114 -14.24 -11.53 31.43
C GLN A 114 -13.98 -10.01 31.43
N GLU A 115 -14.31 -9.33 32.55
CA GLU A 115 -14.10 -7.90 32.71
C GLU A 115 -12.62 -7.47 32.57
N ASP A 116 -11.69 -8.27 33.10
CA ASP A 116 -10.26 -8.00 33.02
C ASP A 116 -9.73 -8.25 31.60
N ALA A 117 -10.30 -9.22 30.89
CA ALA A 117 -9.98 -9.48 29.50
C ALA A 117 -10.41 -8.31 28.61
N ASP A 118 -11.62 -7.78 28.80
CA ASP A 118 -12.15 -6.66 28.03
C ASP A 118 -11.36 -5.38 28.29
N LYS A 119 -11.01 -5.07 29.54
CA LYS A 119 -10.14 -3.93 29.89
C LYS A 119 -8.76 -4.01 29.23
N LYS A 120 -8.15 -5.20 29.23
CA LYS A 120 -6.85 -5.42 28.57
C LYS A 120 -6.94 -5.26 27.05
N LEU A 121 -8.03 -5.71 26.45
CA LEU A 121 -8.26 -5.54 25.02
C LEU A 121 -8.41 -4.06 24.65
N GLU A 122 -9.22 -3.31 25.40
CA GLU A 122 -9.41 -1.88 25.17
C GLU A 122 -8.11 -1.08 25.34
N ALA A 123 -7.34 -1.35 26.38
CA ALA A 123 -6.05 -0.70 26.59
C ALA A 123 -5.10 -0.95 25.40
N TRP A 124 -5.04 -2.20 24.93
CA TRP A 124 -4.22 -2.55 23.78
C TRP A 124 -4.69 -1.87 22.49
N LEU A 125 -6.01 -1.77 22.25
CA LEU A 125 -6.57 -1.09 21.09
C LEU A 125 -6.21 0.40 21.09
N LYS A 126 -6.36 1.09 22.23
CA LYS A 126 -5.98 2.51 22.40
C LYS A 126 -4.49 2.75 22.09
N GLU A 127 -3.61 1.89 22.57
CA GLU A 127 -2.19 1.97 22.26
C GLU A 127 -1.89 1.79 20.76
N LYS A 128 -2.60 0.87 20.11
CA LYS A 128 -2.45 0.62 18.68
C LYS A 128 -2.96 1.77 17.84
N GLU A 129 -4.10 2.32 18.17
CA GLU A 129 -4.67 3.48 17.51
C GLU A 129 -3.73 4.70 17.63
N ALA A 130 -3.19 4.95 18.81
CA ALA A 130 -2.20 6.01 19.00
C ALA A 130 -0.92 5.82 18.16
N LYS A 131 -0.49 4.58 17.95
CA LYS A 131 0.66 4.28 17.06
C LYS A 131 0.32 4.45 15.59
N ILE A 132 -0.92 4.14 15.21
CA ILE A 132 -1.40 4.28 13.82
C ILE A 132 -1.56 5.77 13.47
N THR A 133 -2.17 6.58 14.34
CA THR A 133 -2.33 8.03 14.13
C THR A 133 -0.97 8.70 13.97
N LYS A 134 -0.02 8.45 14.89
CA LYS A 134 1.35 8.97 14.77
C LYS A 134 2.02 8.60 13.44
N LYS A 135 1.78 7.40 12.93
CA LYS A 135 2.31 6.97 11.63
C LYS A 135 1.64 7.70 10.47
N ILE A 136 0.32 7.91 10.54
CA ILE A 136 -0.42 8.68 9.52
C ILE A 136 0.12 10.11 9.47
N ASP A 137 0.27 10.75 10.62
CA ASP A 137 0.77 12.13 10.73
C ASP A 137 2.20 12.25 10.16
N SER A 138 3.10 11.31 10.52
CA SER A 138 4.46 11.29 9.99
C SER A 138 4.51 11.09 8.48
N VAL A 139 3.63 10.25 7.92
CA VAL A 139 3.54 10.02 6.47
C VAL A 139 2.98 11.25 5.75
N SER A 140 1.97 11.91 6.32
CA SER A 140 1.40 13.15 5.75
C SER A 140 2.44 14.28 5.73
N GLU A 141 3.18 14.48 6.83
CA GLU A 141 4.27 15.46 6.90
C GLU A 141 5.38 15.21 5.88
N THR A 142 5.78 13.94 5.71
CA THR A 142 6.80 13.60 4.72
C THR A 142 6.33 13.88 3.29
N GLN A 143 5.08 13.53 2.98
CA GLN A 143 4.48 13.80 1.68
C GLN A 143 4.35 15.31 1.39
N GLU A 144 4.00 16.11 2.40
CA GLU A 144 3.94 17.56 2.25
C GLU A 144 5.32 18.17 2.02
N LYS A 145 6.34 17.71 2.76
CA LYS A 145 7.74 18.14 2.57
C LYS A 145 8.24 17.79 1.17
N GLU A 146 7.93 16.60 0.68
CA GLU A 146 8.29 16.18 -0.69
C GLU A 146 7.55 17.02 -1.76
N LYS A 147 6.26 17.30 -1.57
CA LYS A 147 5.49 18.16 -2.48
C LYS A 147 6.06 19.58 -2.52
N LYS A 148 6.38 20.17 -1.36
CA LYS A 148 6.99 21.49 -1.29
C LYS A 148 8.33 21.56 -2.02
N LYS A 149 9.20 20.56 -1.81
CA LYS A 149 10.49 20.46 -2.53
C LYS A 149 10.30 20.39 -4.04
N LYS A 150 9.39 19.53 -4.51
CA LYS A 150 9.10 19.42 -5.95
C LYS A 150 8.59 20.73 -6.55
N ILE A 151 7.71 21.45 -5.86
CA ILE A 151 7.19 22.76 -6.29
C ILE A 151 8.33 23.79 -6.34
N GLU A 152 9.25 23.76 -5.38
CA GLU A 152 10.42 24.66 -5.38
C GLU A 152 11.39 24.34 -6.54
N GLU A 153 11.65 23.06 -6.79
CA GLU A 153 12.45 22.60 -7.91
C GLU A 153 11.82 22.99 -9.26
N GLU A 154 10.51 22.81 -9.41
CA GLU A 154 9.77 23.21 -10.61
C GLU A 154 9.81 24.73 -10.81
N LYS A 155 9.64 25.51 -9.75
CA LYS A 155 9.74 26.98 -9.82
C LYS A 155 11.15 27.43 -10.22
N ALA A 156 12.18 26.81 -9.67
CA ALA A 156 13.56 27.08 -10.01
C ALA A 156 13.87 26.71 -11.48
N TYR A 157 13.37 25.56 -11.93
CA TYR A 157 13.50 25.15 -13.33
C TYR A 157 12.78 26.09 -14.30
N ASN A 158 11.54 26.47 -13.98
CA ASN A 158 10.76 27.40 -14.80
C ASN A 158 11.43 28.77 -14.89
N LYS A 159 11.96 29.30 -13.79
CA LYS A 159 12.72 30.56 -13.82
C LYS A 159 13.94 30.49 -14.74
N LYS A 160 14.74 29.42 -14.64
CA LYS A 160 15.88 29.22 -15.54
C LYS A 160 15.44 29.15 -16.99
N ARG A 161 14.35 28.43 -17.27
CA ARG A 161 13.81 28.33 -18.64
C ARG A 161 13.33 29.67 -19.18
N GLU A 162 12.69 30.48 -18.35
CA GLU A 162 12.27 31.85 -18.72
C GLU A 162 13.46 32.76 -18.99
N GLU A 163 14.52 32.70 -18.18
CA GLU A 163 15.76 33.43 -18.39
C GLU A 163 16.47 33.01 -19.70
N ASP A 164 16.52 31.70 -19.97
CA ASP A 164 17.10 31.17 -21.21
C ASP A 164 16.29 31.57 -22.44
N LEU A 165 14.94 31.59 -22.32
CA LEU A 165 14.08 32.08 -23.41
C LEU A 165 14.26 33.58 -23.66
N LYS A 166 14.36 34.40 -22.59
CA LYS A 166 14.64 35.84 -22.73
C LYS A 166 15.99 36.10 -23.40
N LYS A 167 17.05 35.38 -22.99
CA LYS A 167 18.37 35.49 -23.66
C LYS A 167 18.31 35.12 -25.11
N LYS A 168 17.62 34.03 -25.48
CA LYS A 168 17.45 33.63 -26.86
C LYS A 168 16.66 34.63 -27.70
N LEU A 169 15.63 35.25 -27.10
CA LEU A 169 14.88 36.34 -27.78
C LEU A 169 15.72 37.58 -27.96
N GLU A 170 16.53 37.97 -26.99
CA GLU A 170 17.46 39.09 -27.08
C GLU A 170 18.58 38.82 -28.10
N GLU A 171 19.11 37.59 -28.17
CA GLU A 171 20.08 37.18 -29.19
C GLU A 171 19.46 37.15 -30.60
N ALA A 172 18.20 36.68 -30.72
CA ALA A 172 17.49 36.70 -31.98
C ALA A 172 17.19 38.13 -32.47
N ALA A 173 16.76 39.02 -31.56
CA ALA A 173 16.52 40.42 -31.87
C ALA A 173 17.81 41.14 -32.32
N LYS A 174 18.94 40.92 -31.64
CA LYS A 174 20.25 41.43 -32.05
C LYS A 174 20.74 40.89 -33.41
N ALA A 175 20.41 39.61 -33.69
CA ALA A 175 20.73 38.99 -34.96
C ALA A 175 19.86 39.52 -36.13
N GLU A 176 18.62 39.94 -35.85
CA GLU A 176 17.75 40.61 -36.80
C GLU A 176 18.20 42.07 -37.07
N GLU A 177 18.53 42.84 -36.03
CA GLU A 177 19.09 44.21 -36.16
C GLU A 177 20.42 44.18 -36.94
N ALA A 178 21.30 43.21 -36.70
CA ALA A 178 22.54 43.06 -37.44
C ALA A 178 22.33 42.65 -38.92
N LYS A 179 21.19 42.07 -39.27
CA LYS A 179 20.81 41.74 -40.64
C LYS A 179 20.15 42.92 -41.39
N GLU A 180 19.49 43.80 -40.67
CA GLU A 180 18.92 45.03 -41.24
C GLU A 180 19.98 46.12 -41.47
N GLU A 181 21.07 46.17 -40.69
CA GLU A 181 22.21 47.08 -40.95
C GLU A 181 23.10 46.64 -42.11
N ALA A 182 23.10 45.36 -42.50
CA ALA A 182 23.93 44.86 -43.59
C ALA A 182 23.50 45.32 -44.99
N PRO A 183 22.20 45.46 -45.37
CA PRO A 183 21.80 45.95 -46.68
C PRO A 183 21.96 47.47 -46.86
N ALA A 184 21.91 48.27 -45.75
CA ALA A 184 22.09 49.74 -45.83
C ALA A 184 23.57 50.14 -46.11
N ALA A 185 24.52 49.28 -45.81
CA ALA A 185 25.96 49.51 -46.09
C ALA A 185 26.38 49.10 -47.50
N GLU A 186 25.61 48.28 -48.23
CA GLU A 186 25.87 47.87 -49.59
C GLU A 186 25.26 48.87 -50.63
N GLU A 187 24.09 49.47 -50.32
CA GLU A 187 23.49 50.50 -51.15
C GLU A 187 24.27 51.84 -51.14
N ALA A 188 25.02 52.13 -50.12
CA ALA A 188 25.84 53.34 -50.01
C ALA A 188 27.19 53.24 -50.77
N LYS A 189 27.55 52.10 -51.37
CA LYS A 189 28.80 51.89 -52.13
C LYS A 189 28.62 51.83 -53.65
N GLU A 190 27.37 51.83 -54.13
CA GLU A 190 27.09 51.71 -55.58
C GLU A 190 26.67 53.05 -56.23
N GLU A 191 26.66 54.16 -55.46
CA GLU A 191 26.30 55.46 -55.97
C GLU A 191 27.47 56.46 -55.89
N ALA A 192 28.60 56.18 -56.57
CA ALA A 192 29.57 57.14 -57.11
C ALA A 192 30.74 56.41 -57.81
N PRO A 193 31.30 56.86 -58.92
CA PRO A 193 30.89 57.97 -59.79
C PRO A 193 31.00 57.61 -61.32
N ALA A 194 30.18 58.19 -62.07
CA ALA A 194 30.47 58.38 -63.50
C ALA A 194 30.31 59.90 -63.82
N ALA A 195 31.37 60.61 -63.58
CA ALA A 195 31.57 61.92 -64.19
C ALA A 195 33.08 62.14 -64.45
N GLU A 196 33.38 62.25 -65.70
CA GLU A 196 34.60 62.76 -66.38
C GLU A 196 35.18 61.69 -67.37
N GLU A 197 34.87 61.72 -68.56
CA GLU A 197 35.31 62.42 -69.77
C GLU A 197 34.48 62.00 -71.00
#